data_323172c1854457688c0804016b3c4a71
#
_entry.id   323172c1854457688c0804016b3c4a71
#
_cell.length_a   1.000
_cell.length_b   1.000
_cell.length_c   1.000
_cell.angle_alpha   90.00
_cell.angle_beta   90.00
_cell.angle_gamma   90.00
#
_symmetry.space_group_name_H-M   'P 1'
#
loop_
_entity.id
_entity.type
_entity.pdbx_description
1 polymer ?
#
loop_
_entity_poly.entity_id
_entity_poly.type
_entity_poly.pdbx_seq_one_letter_code
_entity_poly.pdbx_strand_id
1 'polypeptide(L)'
;MNVLDVVIILAYFVGMIALGLIANKKQTGVDDYYLGGRAMGALKIGALWMAGWIGGSSVIGTSSNSYSMGITGIWYVGEIAIGCVLFALVMAEPVKRVSEVLQNITFPEMIRARYDQKNSTMASITTILAMIGYTAAQFVAGASILNVLTGWDLGLCYVLAAVVIVFYVSTGGLLAVTYTDIVQMALLLLGVVFLAVPLVGSMLHKNGMSLAADLPASFFDLGAWGWPTIAALGLSTVMSFFTSMDSYTRCIAAKDAKTARTGTIYAAVLVLIIAGASTFLGMAGKLILPDLASSNNVIAALVVELFPHGLKGLVLIGVLSAIMSTADISVLTGSASLTKDIYQRYFHPEASEKTLMRVGLAASLLVGVLGAVFGWFTQDIMNILLITFTINSAGLFLPTIGAFFWKKSCSAGAFASMLSATIIAIVWFIGGKVSALPLFSIDALWPSFGVSAVLYVVICLVHRQTPEEQEQAERFYAAR
;
A
#
# COMPACT_ATOMS: atom_id res chain seq x y z
N MET A 1 -14.87 25.46 -7.58
CA MET A 1 -15.11 25.26 -6.12
C MET A 1 -15.61 26.55 -5.49
N ASN A 2 -16.50 26.47 -4.51
CA ASN A 2 -16.96 27.62 -3.72
C ASN A 2 -16.10 27.74 -2.44
N VAL A 3 -16.18 28.88 -1.76
CA VAL A 3 -15.53 29.13 -0.47
C VAL A 3 -15.84 28.05 0.57
N LEU A 4 -17.09 27.55 0.60
CA LEU A 4 -17.50 26.47 1.50
C LEU A 4 -16.70 25.19 1.32
N ASP A 5 -16.47 24.75 0.06
CA ASP A 5 -15.70 23.56 -0.25
C ASP A 5 -14.24 23.70 0.22
N VAL A 6 -13.66 24.89 -0.02
CA VAL A 6 -12.28 25.21 0.42
C VAL A 6 -12.18 25.21 1.95
N VAL A 7 -13.15 25.80 2.64
CA VAL A 7 -13.19 25.81 4.12
C VAL A 7 -13.28 24.39 4.67
N ILE A 8 -14.08 23.51 4.08
CA ILE A 8 -14.20 22.11 4.49
C ILE A 8 -12.85 21.39 4.35
N ILE A 9 -12.15 21.57 3.21
CA ILE A 9 -10.84 20.97 2.97
C ILE A 9 -9.80 21.51 3.96
N LEU A 10 -9.75 22.82 4.18
CA LEU A 10 -8.83 23.42 5.14
C LEU A 10 -9.11 22.95 6.58
N ALA A 11 -10.39 22.88 6.97
CA ALA A 11 -10.80 22.37 8.28
C ALA A 11 -10.37 20.91 8.48
N TYR A 12 -10.45 20.08 7.42
CA TYR A 12 -9.95 18.73 7.44
C TYR A 12 -8.43 18.68 7.71
N PHE A 13 -7.62 19.44 6.97
CA PHE A 13 -6.17 19.45 7.18
C PHE A 13 -5.79 19.92 8.59
N VAL A 14 -6.41 21.01 9.05
CA VAL A 14 -6.19 21.53 10.43
C VAL A 14 -6.59 20.48 11.46
N GLY A 15 -7.74 19.81 11.27
CA GLY A 15 -8.21 18.74 12.13
C GLY A 15 -7.25 17.55 12.18
N MET A 16 -6.71 17.12 11.04
CA MET A 16 -5.75 16.00 10.98
C MET A 16 -4.43 16.36 11.67
N ILE A 17 -3.91 17.56 11.44
CA ILE A 17 -2.69 18.04 12.14
C ILE A 17 -2.94 18.10 13.65
N ALA A 18 -4.07 18.63 14.08
CA ALA A 18 -4.42 18.71 15.50
C ALA A 18 -4.53 17.33 16.15
N LEU A 19 -5.21 16.38 15.49
CA LEU A 19 -5.30 14.99 15.94
C LEU A 19 -3.92 14.33 16.05
N GLY A 20 -3.07 14.50 15.04
CA GLY A 20 -1.69 14.01 15.04
C GLY A 20 -0.88 14.54 16.21
N LEU A 21 -0.94 15.85 16.47
CA LEU A 21 -0.24 16.50 17.59
C LEU A 21 -0.75 16.06 18.96
N ILE A 22 -2.07 15.86 19.11
CA ILE A 22 -2.67 15.36 20.36
C ILE A 22 -2.25 13.93 20.63
N ALA A 23 -2.28 13.08 19.62
CA ALA A 23 -1.90 11.68 19.73
C ALA A 23 -0.40 11.50 20.00
N ASN A 24 0.43 12.33 19.38
CA ASN A 24 1.89 12.31 19.58
C ASN A 24 2.30 12.57 21.04
N LYS A 25 1.55 13.40 21.78
CA LYS A 25 1.79 13.64 23.21
C LYS A 25 1.60 12.41 24.10
N LYS A 26 0.93 11.36 23.63
CA LYS A 26 0.66 10.12 24.36
C LYS A 26 1.71 9.03 24.11
N GLN A 27 2.65 9.25 23.21
CA GLN A 27 3.68 8.28 22.88
C GLN A 27 4.78 8.27 23.95
N THR A 28 5.08 7.10 24.50
CA THR A 28 6.05 6.94 25.58
C THR A 28 7.36 6.24 25.15
N GLY A 29 7.35 5.58 23.99
CA GLY A 29 8.53 4.84 23.51
C GLY A 29 8.42 4.36 22.05
N VAL A 30 9.42 3.59 21.63
CA VAL A 30 9.56 3.07 20.26
C VAL A 30 8.43 2.09 19.91
N ASP A 31 7.99 1.25 20.86
CA ASP A 31 6.87 0.32 20.66
C ASP A 31 5.55 1.07 20.45
N ASP A 32 5.31 2.16 21.20
CA ASP A 32 4.15 3.03 20.96
C ASP A 32 4.24 3.71 19.61
N TYR A 33 5.45 4.16 19.23
CA TYR A 33 5.68 4.86 17.97
C TYR A 33 5.45 3.96 16.74
N TYR A 34 5.93 2.71 16.75
CA TYR A 34 5.84 1.81 15.59
C TYR A 34 4.74 0.74 15.67
N LEU A 35 4.24 0.40 16.87
CA LEU A 35 3.28 -0.73 17.07
C LEU A 35 2.03 -0.32 17.85
N GLY A 36 1.93 0.94 18.31
CA GLY A 36 0.77 1.40 19.10
C GLY A 36 0.52 0.57 20.37
N GLY A 37 1.60 0.11 21.04
CA GLY A 37 1.54 -0.62 22.31
C GLY A 37 1.06 -2.07 22.22
N ARG A 38 0.94 -2.68 21.04
CA ARG A 38 0.52 -4.08 20.80
C ARG A 38 -0.83 -4.45 21.42
N ALA A 39 -1.76 -3.50 21.57
CA ALA A 39 -3.03 -3.68 22.28
C ALA A 39 -4.28 -3.37 21.43
N MET A 40 -4.14 -3.36 20.10
CA MET A 40 -5.21 -2.95 19.21
C MET A 40 -6.29 -4.01 19.04
N GLY A 41 -7.57 -3.60 19.12
CA GLY A 41 -8.72 -4.47 18.84
C GLY A 41 -8.99 -4.65 17.33
N ALA A 42 -9.81 -5.64 16.97
CA ALA A 42 -10.04 -6.05 15.58
C ALA A 42 -10.53 -4.91 14.66
N LEU A 43 -11.40 -4.02 15.15
CA LEU A 43 -11.89 -2.89 14.35
C LEU A 43 -10.78 -1.90 14.01
N LYS A 44 -9.91 -1.58 14.98
CA LYS A 44 -8.74 -0.72 14.73
C LYS A 44 -7.76 -1.37 13.76
N ILE A 45 -7.51 -2.67 13.91
CA ILE A 45 -6.67 -3.44 12.98
C ILE A 45 -7.29 -3.41 11.58
N GLY A 46 -8.59 -3.63 11.43
CA GLY A 46 -9.29 -3.54 10.14
C GLY A 46 -9.18 -2.16 9.48
N ALA A 47 -9.34 -1.09 10.28
CA ALA A 47 -9.17 0.27 9.80
C ALA A 47 -7.74 0.55 9.33
N LEU A 48 -6.73 0.14 10.12
CA LEU A 48 -5.31 0.26 9.75
C LEU A 48 -4.96 -0.51 8.47
N TRP A 49 -5.49 -1.74 8.31
CA TRP A 49 -5.32 -2.52 7.09
C TRP A 49 -5.87 -1.79 5.88
N MET A 50 -7.11 -1.32 5.99
CA MET A 50 -7.75 -0.59 4.91
C MET A 50 -6.99 0.71 4.58
N ALA A 51 -6.60 1.48 5.59
CA ALA A 51 -5.87 2.73 5.43
C ALA A 51 -4.53 2.57 4.69
N GLY A 52 -3.78 1.50 4.96
CA GLY A 52 -2.50 1.24 4.31
C GLY A 52 -2.60 0.72 2.88
N TRP A 53 -3.65 -0.04 2.57
CA TRP A 53 -3.78 -0.70 1.27
C TRP A 53 -4.78 0.00 0.33
N ILE A 54 -5.71 0.78 0.86
CA ILE A 54 -6.66 1.56 0.07
C ILE A 54 -6.26 3.03 0.10
N GLY A 55 -5.35 3.38 -0.77
CA GLY A 55 -4.93 4.76 -0.99
C GLY A 55 -5.74 5.47 -2.08
N GLY A 56 -5.44 6.74 -2.25
CA GLY A 56 -5.97 7.51 -3.37
C GLY A 56 -5.60 6.89 -4.72
N SER A 57 -4.39 6.34 -4.84
CA SER A 57 -3.96 5.59 -6.02
C SER A 57 -4.86 4.37 -6.30
N SER A 58 -5.34 3.67 -5.26
CA SER A 58 -6.26 2.53 -5.41
C SER A 58 -7.63 2.98 -5.89
N VAL A 59 -8.21 4.00 -5.25
CA VAL A 59 -9.54 4.55 -5.60
C VAL A 59 -9.53 5.17 -7.00
N ILE A 60 -8.54 6.02 -7.29
CA ILE A 60 -8.37 6.67 -8.59
C ILE A 60 -8.03 5.65 -9.67
N GLY A 61 -7.09 4.72 -9.40
CA GLY A 61 -6.68 3.71 -10.36
C GLY A 61 -7.83 2.78 -10.75
N THR A 62 -8.62 2.30 -9.78
CA THR A 62 -9.82 1.48 -10.06
C THR A 62 -10.84 2.23 -10.89
N SER A 63 -11.17 3.47 -10.52
CA SER A 63 -12.15 4.26 -11.26
C SER A 63 -11.64 4.65 -12.65
N SER A 64 -10.36 4.94 -12.82
CA SER A 64 -9.72 5.23 -14.10
C SER A 64 -9.76 4.03 -15.06
N ASN A 65 -9.41 2.84 -14.55
CA ASN A 65 -9.47 1.62 -15.33
C ASN A 65 -10.92 1.25 -15.68
N SER A 66 -11.85 1.44 -14.74
CA SER A 66 -13.28 1.16 -15.00
C SER A 66 -13.90 2.17 -15.94
N TYR A 67 -13.45 3.42 -15.97
CA TYR A 67 -13.82 4.41 -16.98
C TYR A 67 -13.38 3.98 -18.39
N SER A 68 -12.19 3.39 -18.50
CA SER A 68 -11.59 3.02 -19.78
C SER A 68 -12.04 1.65 -20.29
N MET A 69 -12.20 0.68 -19.39
CA MET A 69 -12.39 -0.75 -19.73
C MET A 69 -13.57 -1.42 -19.02
N GLY A 70 -14.38 -0.70 -18.26
CA GLY A 70 -15.56 -1.23 -17.59
C GLY A 70 -15.26 -2.00 -16.30
N ILE A 71 -16.05 -3.04 -16.03
CA ILE A 71 -16.06 -3.81 -14.78
C ILE A 71 -14.71 -4.47 -14.47
N THR A 72 -13.89 -4.76 -15.49
CA THR A 72 -12.56 -5.36 -15.31
C THR A 72 -11.66 -4.52 -14.43
N GLY A 73 -11.88 -3.19 -14.33
CA GLY A 73 -11.16 -2.30 -13.42
C GLY A 73 -11.28 -2.67 -11.93
N ILE A 74 -12.31 -3.47 -11.56
CA ILE A 74 -12.51 -3.95 -10.18
C ILE A 74 -11.32 -4.77 -9.67
N TRP A 75 -10.63 -5.46 -10.56
CA TRP A 75 -9.50 -6.31 -10.19
C TRP A 75 -8.38 -5.53 -9.52
N TYR A 76 -8.21 -4.24 -9.84
CA TYR A 76 -7.16 -3.41 -9.27
C TYR A 76 -7.20 -3.32 -7.73
N VAL A 77 -8.38 -3.24 -7.14
CA VAL A 77 -8.57 -3.24 -5.68
C VAL A 77 -9.16 -4.56 -5.19
N GLY A 78 -9.92 -5.28 -6.01
CA GLY A 78 -10.52 -6.56 -5.65
C GLY A 78 -9.48 -7.62 -5.24
N GLU A 79 -8.33 -7.62 -5.89
CA GLU A 79 -7.22 -8.52 -5.56
C GLU A 79 -6.60 -8.24 -4.19
N ILE A 80 -6.67 -6.99 -3.70
CA ILE A 80 -6.30 -6.62 -2.34
C ILE A 80 -7.18 -7.37 -1.33
N ALA A 81 -8.48 -7.48 -1.59
CA ALA A 81 -9.38 -8.23 -0.71
C ALA A 81 -9.04 -9.73 -0.69
N ILE A 82 -8.68 -10.31 -1.84
CA ILE A 82 -8.19 -11.70 -1.92
C ILE A 82 -6.91 -11.85 -1.09
N GLY A 83 -5.96 -10.93 -1.23
CA GLY A 83 -4.73 -10.89 -0.44
C GLY A 83 -5.00 -10.83 1.07
N CYS A 84 -5.93 -9.97 1.51
CA CYS A 84 -6.36 -9.89 2.92
C CYS A 84 -6.90 -11.24 3.43
N VAL A 85 -7.80 -11.88 2.68
CA VAL A 85 -8.39 -13.16 3.09
C VAL A 85 -7.32 -14.24 3.19
N LEU A 86 -6.49 -14.39 2.16
CA LEU A 86 -5.43 -15.40 2.15
C LEU A 86 -4.42 -15.17 3.30
N PHE A 87 -4.02 -13.92 3.51
CA PHE A 87 -3.11 -13.58 4.61
C PHE A 87 -3.76 -13.84 5.98
N ALA A 88 -5.04 -13.48 6.16
CA ALA A 88 -5.78 -13.74 7.39
C ALA A 88 -5.85 -15.23 7.74
N LEU A 89 -6.02 -16.07 6.72
CA LEU A 89 -6.15 -17.54 6.92
C LEU A 89 -4.82 -18.22 7.14
N VAL A 90 -3.74 -17.73 6.50
CA VAL A 90 -2.45 -18.44 6.46
C VAL A 90 -1.42 -17.82 7.41
N MET A 91 -1.32 -16.50 7.50
CA MET A 91 -0.20 -15.79 8.11
C MET A 91 -0.54 -15.00 9.38
N ALA A 92 -1.75 -14.46 9.51
CA ALA A 92 -2.05 -13.49 10.57
C ALA A 92 -1.79 -14.06 11.99
N GLU A 93 -2.25 -15.28 12.26
CA GLU A 93 -2.02 -15.92 13.56
C GLU A 93 -0.56 -16.34 13.76
N PRO A 94 0.11 -17.06 12.82
CA PRO A 94 1.53 -17.38 12.93
C PRO A 94 2.43 -16.16 13.14
N VAL A 95 2.21 -15.10 12.40
CA VAL A 95 2.98 -13.83 12.52
C VAL A 95 2.83 -13.27 13.94
N LYS A 96 1.61 -13.20 14.45
CA LYS A 96 1.37 -12.68 15.80
C LYS A 96 2.06 -13.51 16.86
N ARG A 97 1.93 -14.84 16.84
CA ARG A 97 2.58 -15.75 17.80
C ARG A 97 4.10 -15.63 17.77
N VAL A 98 4.71 -15.68 16.56
CA VAL A 98 6.16 -15.51 16.41
C VAL A 98 6.61 -14.18 17.00
N SER A 99 5.87 -13.09 16.76
CA SER A 99 6.23 -11.77 17.28
C SER A 99 6.12 -11.68 18.81
N GLU A 100 5.19 -12.39 19.43
CA GLU A 100 5.05 -12.44 20.89
C GLU A 100 6.22 -13.16 21.56
N VAL A 101 6.70 -14.25 20.94
CA VAL A 101 7.83 -15.03 21.47
C VAL A 101 9.17 -14.37 21.21
N LEU A 102 9.38 -13.86 19.99
CA LEU A 102 10.67 -13.30 19.55
C LEU A 102 10.78 -11.78 19.74
N GLN A 103 9.69 -11.14 20.20
CA GLN A 103 9.62 -9.69 20.46
C GLN A 103 10.06 -8.81 19.26
N ASN A 104 9.78 -9.31 18.03
CA ASN A 104 10.13 -8.60 16.80
C ASN A 104 9.23 -7.37 16.61
N ILE A 105 9.80 -6.30 16.03
CA ILE A 105 9.09 -5.06 15.69
C ILE A 105 8.86 -4.96 14.17
N THR A 106 9.83 -5.44 13.39
CA THR A 106 9.81 -5.34 11.93
C THR A 106 9.74 -6.71 11.24
N PHE A 107 9.25 -6.72 10.00
CA PHE A 107 9.30 -7.92 9.15
C PHE A 107 10.75 -8.38 8.87
N PRO A 108 11.72 -7.48 8.54
CA PRO A 108 13.11 -7.88 8.40
C PRO A 108 13.71 -8.54 9.64
N GLU A 109 13.28 -8.15 10.85
CA GLU A 109 13.70 -8.82 12.09
C GLU A 109 13.17 -10.26 12.17
N MET A 110 11.97 -10.55 11.67
CA MET A 110 11.46 -11.92 11.55
C MET A 110 12.29 -12.73 10.55
N ILE A 111 12.65 -12.14 9.42
CA ILE A 111 13.54 -12.78 8.43
C ILE A 111 14.89 -13.10 9.06
N ARG A 112 15.45 -12.19 9.86
CA ARG A 112 16.69 -12.44 10.62
C ARG A 112 16.53 -13.58 11.61
N ALA A 113 15.43 -13.62 12.33
CA ALA A 113 15.18 -14.65 13.33
C ALA A 113 15.11 -16.06 12.72
N ARG A 114 14.74 -16.17 11.45
CA ARG A 114 14.64 -17.44 10.73
C ARG A 114 15.89 -17.78 9.92
N TYR A 115 16.56 -16.78 9.34
CA TYR A 115 17.71 -16.96 8.45
C TYR A 115 18.99 -16.35 9.03
N ASP A 116 19.32 -15.13 8.64
CA ASP A 116 20.50 -14.42 9.14
C ASP A 116 20.39 -12.89 8.93
N GLN A 117 21.45 -12.20 9.31
CA GLN A 117 21.55 -10.74 9.19
C GLN A 117 21.59 -10.27 7.72
N LYS A 118 22.20 -11.03 6.80
CA LYS A 118 22.29 -10.64 5.38
C LYS A 118 20.92 -10.66 4.73
N ASN A 119 20.12 -11.69 5.04
CA ASN A 119 18.73 -11.79 4.59
C ASN A 119 17.86 -10.68 5.15
N SER A 120 18.00 -10.34 6.42
CA SER A 120 17.31 -9.20 7.04
C SER A 120 17.64 -7.89 6.34
N THR A 121 18.91 -7.63 6.05
CA THR A 121 19.32 -6.42 5.35
C THR A 121 18.74 -6.34 3.94
N MET A 122 18.74 -7.46 3.21
CA MET A 122 18.15 -7.50 1.89
C MET A 122 16.64 -7.26 1.94
N ALA A 123 15.93 -7.85 2.90
CA ALA A 123 14.52 -7.60 3.13
C ALA A 123 14.24 -6.13 3.48
N SER A 124 15.12 -5.49 4.29
CA SER A 124 15.01 -4.06 4.61
C SER A 124 15.16 -3.17 3.37
N ILE A 125 16.17 -3.45 2.54
CA ILE A 125 16.39 -2.71 1.29
C ILE A 125 15.16 -2.83 0.38
N THR A 126 14.66 -4.04 0.19
CA THR A 126 13.47 -4.31 -0.62
C THR A 126 12.25 -3.56 -0.07
N THR A 127 12.03 -3.60 1.26
CA THR A 127 10.94 -2.86 1.92
C THR A 127 11.06 -1.35 1.70
N ILE A 128 12.26 -0.77 1.89
CA ILE A 128 12.48 0.67 1.70
C ILE A 128 12.16 1.09 0.25
N LEU A 129 12.66 0.33 -0.74
CA LEU A 129 12.39 0.59 -2.16
C LEU A 129 10.88 0.53 -2.47
N ALA A 130 10.19 -0.48 -1.93
CA ALA A 130 8.75 -0.60 -2.10
C ALA A 130 8.00 0.58 -1.45
N MET A 131 8.36 0.99 -0.24
CA MET A 131 7.70 2.11 0.44
C MET A 131 7.93 3.45 -0.26
N ILE A 132 9.09 3.66 -0.90
CA ILE A 132 9.34 4.81 -1.78
C ILE A 132 8.36 4.80 -2.95
N GLY A 133 8.15 3.66 -3.60
CA GLY A 133 7.21 3.52 -4.70
C GLY A 133 5.75 3.77 -4.27
N TYR A 134 5.29 3.20 -3.17
CA TYR A 134 3.95 3.47 -2.62
C TYR A 134 3.74 4.95 -2.32
N THR A 135 4.71 5.60 -1.72
CA THR A 135 4.68 7.05 -1.44
C THR A 135 4.59 7.87 -2.72
N ALA A 136 5.37 7.51 -3.75
CA ALA A 136 5.33 8.16 -5.06
C ALA A 136 3.94 8.08 -5.71
N ALA A 137 3.29 6.92 -5.67
CA ALA A 137 1.94 6.74 -6.22
C ALA A 137 0.91 7.66 -5.55
N GLN A 138 1.03 7.89 -4.23
CA GLN A 138 0.14 8.82 -3.51
C GLN A 138 0.37 10.28 -3.93
N PHE A 139 1.60 10.68 -4.20
CA PHE A 139 1.89 12.04 -4.67
C PHE A 139 1.32 12.30 -6.07
N VAL A 140 1.41 11.33 -6.97
CA VAL A 140 0.79 11.43 -8.31
C VAL A 140 -0.74 11.50 -8.20
N ALA A 141 -1.34 10.68 -7.33
CA ALA A 141 -2.78 10.72 -7.07
C ALA A 141 -3.22 12.08 -6.49
N GLY A 142 -2.48 12.62 -5.53
CA GLY A 142 -2.73 13.94 -4.94
C GLY A 142 -2.61 15.07 -5.95
N ALA A 143 -1.62 15.02 -6.83
CA ALA A 143 -1.43 15.98 -7.92
C ALA A 143 -2.62 15.99 -8.88
N SER A 144 -3.13 14.83 -9.26
CA SER A 144 -4.29 14.71 -10.15
C SER A 144 -5.52 15.39 -9.55
N ILE A 145 -5.79 15.20 -8.26
CA ILE A 145 -6.91 15.87 -7.58
C ILE A 145 -6.71 17.38 -7.56
N LEU A 146 -5.53 17.87 -7.16
CA LEU A 146 -5.24 19.29 -7.11
C LEU A 146 -5.35 19.93 -8.50
N ASN A 147 -4.87 19.29 -9.55
CA ASN A 147 -4.98 19.75 -10.94
C ASN A 147 -6.46 19.96 -11.33
N VAL A 148 -7.33 18.99 -11.06
CA VAL A 148 -8.76 19.12 -11.39
C VAL A 148 -9.44 20.22 -10.56
N LEU A 149 -9.06 20.39 -9.30
CA LEU A 149 -9.67 21.37 -8.41
C LEU A 149 -9.29 22.80 -8.71
N THR A 150 -8.04 23.01 -9.07
CA THR A 150 -7.45 24.35 -9.22
C THR A 150 -7.32 24.78 -10.67
N GLY A 151 -7.24 23.83 -11.60
CA GLY A 151 -6.86 24.09 -13.00
C GLY A 151 -5.38 24.47 -13.16
N TRP A 152 -4.58 24.35 -12.11
CA TRP A 152 -3.15 24.66 -12.14
C TRP A 152 -2.37 23.60 -12.92
N ASP A 153 -1.16 23.95 -13.33
CA ASP A 153 -0.23 23.01 -13.98
C ASP A 153 -0.01 21.77 -13.12
N LEU A 154 0.03 20.59 -13.76
CA LEU A 154 0.15 19.30 -13.06
C LEU A 154 1.45 19.20 -12.27
N GLY A 155 2.55 19.76 -12.80
CA GLY A 155 3.85 19.76 -12.10
C GLY A 155 3.82 20.59 -10.83
N LEU A 156 3.17 21.78 -10.87
CA LEU A 156 2.96 22.60 -9.68
C LEU A 156 2.10 21.86 -8.65
N CYS A 157 1.01 21.22 -9.08
CA CYS A 157 0.13 20.42 -8.21
C CYS A 157 0.90 19.26 -7.58
N TYR A 158 1.79 18.63 -8.34
CA TYR A 158 2.64 17.54 -7.84
C TYR A 158 3.58 18.01 -6.74
N VAL A 159 4.29 19.10 -6.95
CA VAL A 159 5.21 19.66 -5.93
C VAL A 159 4.43 20.03 -4.65
N LEU A 160 3.27 20.67 -4.80
CA LEU A 160 2.44 21.04 -3.66
C LEU A 160 1.92 19.81 -2.91
N ALA A 161 1.42 18.79 -3.61
CA ALA A 161 0.97 17.54 -2.99
C ALA A 161 2.11 16.87 -2.22
N ALA A 162 3.28 16.73 -2.83
CA ALA A 162 4.46 16.13 -2.20
C ALA A 162 4.88 16.89 -0.93
N VAL A 163 4.99 18.22 -1.00
CA VAL A 163 5.38 19.06 0.15
C VAL A 163 4.38 18.91 1.30
N VAL A 164 3.08 19.02 1.02
CA VAL A 164 2.04 18.93 2.05
C VAL A 164 2.04 17.56 2.73
N ILE A 165 2.10 16.48 1.94
CA ILE A 165 2.07 15.11 2.47
C ILE A 165 3.35 14.84 3.26
N VAL A 166 4.54 15.15 2.73
CA VAL A 166 5.82 14.93 3.44
C VAL A 166 5.85 15.69 4.76
N PHE A 167 5.41 16.95 4.77
CA PHE A 167 5.37 17.76 5.99
C PHE A 167 4.43 17.15 7.03
N TYR A 168 3.21 16.79 6.63
CA TYR A 168 2.22 16.21 7.52
C TYR A 168 2.70 14.87 8.11
N VAL A 169 3.16 13.93 7.25
CA VAL A 169 3.58 12.59 7.66
C VAL A 169 4.76 12.64 8.63
N SER A 170 5.69 13.56 8.42
CA SER A 170 6.90 13.68 9.25
C SER A 170 6.60 14.08 10.70
N THR A 171 5.39 14.55 11.03
CA THR A 171 5.05 15.01 12.39
C THR A 171 4.47 13.94 13.30
N GLY A 172 4.08 12.75 12.77
CA GLY A 172 3.40 11.69 13.51
C GLY A 172 4.23 10.43 13.74
N GLY A 173 3.71 9.50 14.54
CA GLY A 173 4.16 8.12 14.66
C GLY A 173 2.94 7.20 14.49
N LEU A 174 3.09 5.87 14.61
CA LEU A 174 1.99 4.93 14.33
C LEU A 174 0.74 5.20 15.19
N LEU A 175 0.91 5.61 16.45
CA LEU A 175 -0.24 5.92 17.31
C LEU A 175 -1.03 7.13 16.79
N ALA A 176 -0.33 8.18 16.34
CA ALA A 176 -0.96 9.33 15.71
C ALA A 176 -1.63 8.95 14.40
N VAL A 177 -0.92 8.22 13.54
CA VAL A 177 -1.42 7.67 12.27
C VAL A 177 -2.66 6.79 12.51
N THR A 178 -2.68 5.94 13.55
CA THR A 178 -3.86 5.11 13.86
C THR A 178 -5.12 5.95 14.12
N TYR A 179 -5.02 7.07 14.85
CA TYR A 179 -6.18 7.92 15.09
C TYR A 179 -6.61 8.68 13.83
N THR A 180 -5.67 9.20 13.06
CA THR A 180 -5.99 9.87 11.80
C THR A 180 -6.58 8.90 10.79
N ASP A 181 -6.04 7.67 10.68
CA ASP A 181 -6.51 6.63 9.77
C ASP A 181 -7.97 6.23 10.02
N ILE A 182 -8.39 6.11 11.28
CA ILE A 182 -9.79 5.79 11.62
C ILE A 182 -10.72 6.89 11.10
N VAL A 183 -10.35 8.16 11.28
CA VAL A 183 -11.16 9.30 10.80
C VAL A 183 -11.11 9.37 9.28
N GLN A 184 -9.94 9.20 8.68
CA GLN A 184 -9.74 9.21 7.23
C GLN A 184 -10.51 8.09 6.55
N MET A 185 -10.52 6.90 7.15
CA MET A 185 -11.30 5.78 6.68
C MET A 185 -12.80 6.05 6.72
N ALA A 186 -13.29 6.63 7.81
CA ALA A 186 -14.69 7.02 7.92
C ALA A 186 -15.07 8.06 6.86
N LEU A 187 -14.19 9.03 6.59
CA LEU A 187 -14.38 10.06 5.58
C LEU A 187 -14.34 9.47 4.16
N LEU A 188 -13.45 8.51 3.89
CA LEU A 188 -13.41 7.80 2.60
C LEU A 188 -14.74 7.05 2.35
N LEU A 189 -15.20 6.27 3.31
CA LEU A 189 -16.48 5.55 3.20
C LEU A 189 -17.64 6.53 3.03
N LEU A 190 -17.69 7.58 3.84
CA LEU A 190 -18.73 8.61 3.75
C LEU A 190 -18.71 9.28 2.37
N GLY A 191 -17.55 9.76 1.93
CA GLY A 191 -17.40 10.52 0.68
C GLY A 191 -17.67 9.65 -0.56
N VAL A 192 -16.97 8.52 -0.67
CA VAL A 192 -17.01 7.71 -1.88
C VAL A 192 -18.23 6.78 -1.91
N VAL A 193 -18.49 6.04 -0.81
CA VAL A 193 -19.56 5.02 -0.82
C VAL A 193 -20.93 5.64 -0.53
N PHE A 194 -21.05 6.43 0.55
CA PHE A 194 -22.36 6.90 1.02
C PHE A 194 -22.82 8.21 0.36
N LEU A 195 -21.92 9.02 -0.20
CA LEU A 195 -22.30 10.24 -0.90
C LEU A 195 -22.13 10.10 -2.42
N ALA A 196 -20.94 9.76 -2.94
CA ALA A 196 -20.70 9.78 -4.38
C ALA A 196 -21.54 8.73 -5.11
N VAL A 197 -21.55 7.48 -4.67
CA VAL A 197 -22.31 6.40 -5.34
C VAL A 197 -23.81 6.71 -5.42
N PRO A 198 -24.54 7.05 -4.33
CA PRO A 198 -25.97 7.36 -4.43
C PRO A 198 -26.28 8.60 -5.26
N LEU A 199 -25.45 9.66 -5.16
CA LEU A 199 -25.67 10.87 -5.94
C LEU A 199 -25.49 10.63 -7.43
N VAL A 200 -24.43 9.96 -7.84
CA VAL A 200 -24.18 9.60 -9.25
C VAL A 200 -25.25 8.65 -9.75
N GLY A 201 -25.65 7.64 -8.94
CA GLY A 201 -26.75 6.73 -9.27
C GLY A 201 -28.09 7.47 -9.48
N SER A 202 -28.40 8.42 -8.61
CA SER A 202 -29.60 9.28 -8.75
C SER A 202 -29.56 10.12 -10.02
N MET A 203 -28.37 10.65 -10.39
CA MET A 203 -28.19 11.40 -11.64
C MET A 203 -28.39 10.55 -12.88
N LEU A 204 -27.83 9.34 -12.92
CA LEU A 204 -28.05 8.39 -14.00
C LEU A 204 -29.55 8.12 -14.15
N HIS A 205 -30.24 7.81 -13.06
CA HIS A 205 -31.69 7.53 -13.08
C HIS A 205 -32.52 8.73 -13.58
N LYS A 206 -32.23 9.93 -13.09
CA LYS A 206 -32.92 11.16 -13.51
C LYS A 206 -32.72 11.49 -15.00
N ASN A 207 -31.56 11.16 -15.56
CA ASN A 207 -31.23 11.36 -16.97
C ASN A 207 -31.68 10.18 -17.86
N GLY A 208 -32.34 9.18 -17.30
CA GLY A 208 -32.75 7.98 -18.03
C GLY A 208 -31.58 7.12 -18.50
N MET A 209 -30.39 7.29 -17.92
CA MET A 209 -29.19 6.55 -18.27
C MET A 209 -29.09 5.25 -17.46
N SER A 210 -28.68 4.17 -18.11
CA SER A 210 -28.47 2.85 -17.50
C SER A 210 -27.10 2.30 -17.89
N LEU A 211 -26.28 1.91 -16.90
CA LEU A 211 -25.00 1.27 -17.19
C LEU A 211 -25.17 0.06 -18.11
N ALA A 212 -26.17 -0.79 -17.84
CA ALA A 212 -26.39 -2.01 -18.60
C ALA A 212 -26.92 -1.80 -20.03
N ALA A 213 -27.66 -0.69 -20.27
CA ALA A 213 -28.26 -0.41 -21.57
C ALA A 213 -27.38 0.47 -22.45
N ASP A 214 -26.66 1.43 -21.85
CA ASP A 214 -25.98 2.49 -22.58
C ASP A 214 -24.46 2.29 -22.71
N LEU A 215 -23.86 1.36 -21.92
CA LEU A 215 -22.46 0.98 -22.10
C LEU A 215 -22.34 -0.25 -23.01
N PRO A 216 -21.26 -0.34 -23.81
CA PRO A 216 -20.99 -1.52 -24.64
C PRO A 216 -20.89 -2.80 -23.80
N ALA A 217 -21.30 -3.94 -24.37
CA ALA A 217 -21.22 -5.24 -23.70
C ALA A 217 -19.80 -5.59 -23.21
N SER A 218 -18.76 -5.10 -23.91
CA SER A 218 -17.35 -5.24 -23.50
C SER A 218 -17.03 -4.63 -22.14
N PHE A 219 -17.81 -3.64 -21.69
CA PHE A 219 -17.66 -3.03 -20.36
C PHE A 219 -18.08 -3.97 -19.21
N PHE A 220 -18.78 -5.05 -19.51
CA PHE A 220 -19.19 -6.06 -18.53
C PHE A 220 -18.37 -7.33 -18.60
N ASP A 221 -17.32 -7.35 -19.44
CA ASP A 221 -16.35 -8.45 -19.48
C ASP A 221 -15.31 -8.27 -18.38
N LEU A 222 -15.28 -9.17 -17.40
CA LEU A 222 -14.28 -9.21 -16.34
C LEU A 222 -12.86 -9.49 -16.85
N GLY A 223 -12.75 -10.10 -18.05
CA GLY A 223 -11.47 -10.41 -18.69
C GLY A 223 -10.97 -9.35 -19.67
N ALA A 224 -11.68 -8.22 -19.84
CA ALA A 224 -11.36 -7.20 -20.85
C ALA A 224 -9.94 -6.61 -20.72
N TRP A 225 -9.39 -6.61 -19.53
CA TRP A 225 -7.99 -6.19 -19.27
C TRP A 225 -6.94 -7.23 -19.73
N GLY A 226 -7.38 -8.44 -20.06
CA GLY A 226 -6.53 -9.57 -20.38
C GLY A 226 -6.16 -10.41 -19.16
N TRP A 227 -6.54 -11.69 -19.17
CA TRP A 227 -6.27 -12.62 -18.05
C TRP A 227 -4.81 -12.70 -17.64
N PRO A 228 -3.79 -12.64 -18.54
CA PRO A 228 -2.39 -12.61 -18.13
C PRO A 228 -2.03 -11.37 -17.29
N THR A 229 -2.58 -10.19 -17.62
CA THR A 229 -2.37 -8.94 -16.86
C THR A 229 -3.07 -9.01 -15.50
N ILE A 230 -4.32 -9.48 -15.46
CA ILE A 230 -5.07 -9.69 -14.21
C ILE A 230 -4.33 -10.67 -13.31
N ALA A 231 -3.86 -11.80 -13.86
CA ALA A 231 -3.12 -12.79 -13.10
C ALA A 231 -1.77 -12.25 -12.56
N ALA A 232 -1.05 -11.45 -13.36
CA ALA A 232 0.20 -10.83 -12.92
C ALA A 232 -0.04 -9.84 -11.78
N LEU A 233 -1.04 -8.96 -11.93
CA LEU A 233 -1.43 -8.01 -10.90
C LEU A 233 -1.88 -8.74 -9.63
N GLY A 234 -2.79 -9.73 -9.75
CA GLY A 234 -3.30 -10.50 -8.62
C GLY A 234 -2.21 -11.27 -7.89
N LEU A 235 -1.35 -11.94 -8.63
CA LEU A 235 -0.24 -12.67 -8.04
C LEU A 235 0.73 -11.72 -7.31
N SER A 236 1.13 -10.61 -7.93
CA SER A 236 2.04 -9.64 -7.31
C SER A 236 1.42 -8.97 -6.09
N THR A 237 0.13 -8.61 -6.15
CA THR A 237 -0.62 -8.01 -5.05
C THR A 237 -0.74 -8.99 -3.88
N VAL A 238 -1.23 -10.20 -4.13
CA VAL A 238 -1.37 -11.24 -3.10
C VAL A 238 -0.01 -11.56 -2.46
N MET A 239 1.03 -11.76 -3.26
CA MET A 239 2.38 -12.01 -2.75
C MET A 239 2.89 -10.84 -1.90
N SER A 240 2.57 -9.59 -2.28
CA SER A 240 2.93 -8.41 -1.50
C SER A 240 2.31 -8.39 -0.10
N PHE A 241 1.10 -8.92 0.08
CA PHE A 241 0.51 -9.08 1.41
C PHE A 241 1.37 -9.95 2.33
N PHE A 242 1.98 -11.00 1.79
CA PHE A 242 2.81 -11.92 2.54
C PHE A 242 4.21 -11.38 2.84
N THR A 243 4.63 -10.31 2.19
CA THR A 243 5.99 -9.76 2.27
C THR A 243 6.06 -8.31 2.73
N SER A 244 4.93 -7.60 2.72
CA SER A 244 4.91 -6.20 3.15
C SER A 244 5.07 -6.08 4.65
N MET A 245 6.06 -5.31 5.10
CA MET A 245 6.25 -4.97 6.51
C MET A 245 4.98 -4.41 7.14
N ASP A 246 4.18 -3.70 6.38
CA ASP A 246 2.90 -3.15 6.76
C ASP A 246 1.91 -4.22 7.25
N SER A 247 1.79 -5.35 6.55
CA SER A 247 0.98 -6.50 6.95
C SER A 247 1.41 -7.07 8.30
N TYR A 248 2.72 -7.18 8.51
CA TYR A 248 3.29 -7.69 9.76
C TYR A 248 3.06 -6.73 10.92
N THR A 249 3.32 -5.44 10.71
CA THR A 249 3.12 -4.40 11.73
C THR A 249 1.71 -4.43 12.30
N ARG A 250 0.68 -4.60 11.45
CA ARG A 250 -0.72 -4.70 11.91
C ARG A 250 -1.00 -5.95 12.71
N CYS A 251 -0.49 -7.09 12.30
CA CYS A 251 -0.63 -8.31 13.08
C CYS A 251 0.09 -8.21 14.42
N ILE A 252 1.28 -7.62 14.45
CA ILE A 252 2.06 -7.41 15.67
C ILE A 252 1.33 -6.43 16.62
N ALA A 253 0.71 -5.36 16.08
CA ALA A 253 -0.03 -4.37 16.84
C ALA A 253 -1.35 -4.90 17.44
N ALA A 254 -1.89 -6.02 16.94
CA ALA A 254 -3.09 -6.63 17.48
C ALA A 254 -2.87 -7.16 18.90
N LYS A 255 -3.92 -7.11 19.74
CA LYS A 255 -3.84 -7.60 21.13
C LYS A 255 -3.61 -9.12 21.25
N ASP A 256 -4.08 -9.89 20.27
CA ASP A 256 -3.96 -11.35 20.21
C ASP A 256 -4.06 -11.89 18.77
N ALA A 257 -3.73 -13.15 18.57
CA ALA A 257 -3.73 -13.82 17.25
C ALA A 257 -5.13 -13.84 16.59
N LYS A 258 -6.19 -14.08 17.37
CA LYS A 258 -7.56 -14.06 16.86
C LYS A 258 -7.96 -12.66 16.38
N THR A 259 -7.56 -11.64 17.11
CA THR A 259 -7.80 -10.23 16.76
C THR A 259 -7.05 -9.85 15.49
N ALA A 260 -5.81 -10.29 15.28
CA ALA A 260 -5.05 -10.09 14.06
C ALA A 260 -5.81 -10.66 12.85
N ARG A 261 -6.24 -11.93 12.92
CA ARG A 261 -7.02 -12.58 11.87
C ARG A 261 -8.34 -11.89 11.59
N THR A 262 -9.14 -11.64 12.63
CA THR A 262 -10.47 -11.03 12.49
C THR A 262 -10.40 -9.63 11.92
N GLY A 263 -9.43 -8.81 12.35
CA GLY A 263 -9.21 -7.47 11.82
C GLY A 263 -8.85 -7.47 10.34
N THR A 264 -8.01 -8.41 9.92
CA THR A 264 -7.65 -8.57 8.50
C THR A 264 -8.86 -8.99 7.64
N ILE A 265 -9.77 -9.85 8.17
CA ILE A 265 -11.02 -10.19 7.48
C ILE A 265 -11.96 -8.98 7.37
N TYR A 266 -12.07 -8.15 8.42
CA TYR A 266 -12.85 -6.91 8.34
C TYR A 266 -12.32 -5.98 7.25
N ALA A 267 -11.01 -5.89 7.10
CA ALA A 267 -10.41 -5.12 6.02
C ALA A 267 -10.84 -5.66 4.64
N ALA A 268 -10.82 -6.98 4.41
CA ALA A 268 -11.23 -7.56 3.13
C ALA A 268 -12.64 -7.15 2.71
N VAL A 269 -13.59 -7.13 3.65
CA VAL A 269 -14.98 -6.70 3.38
C VAL A 269 -15.02 -5.22 3.00
N LEU A 270 -14.33 -4.36 3.75
CA LEU A 270 -14.29 -2.92 3.47
C LEU A 270 -13.63 -2.61 2.11
N VAL A 271 -12.56 -3.34 1.78
CA VAL A 271 -11.87 -3.25 0.48
C VAL A 271 -12.80 -3.58 -0.67
N LEU A 272 -13.60 -4.66 -0.57
CA LEU A 272 -14.57 -5.02 -1.61
C LEU A 272 -15.64 -3.95 -1.82
N ILE A 273 -16.10 -3.31 -0.74
CA ILE A 273 -17.07 -2.21 -0.83
C ILE A 273 -16.48 -1.04 -1.61
N ILE A 274 -15.22 -0.65 -1.32
CA ILE A 274 -14.54 0.43 -2.04
C ILE A 274 -14.25 0.04 -3.50
N ALA A 275 -13.85 -1.19 -3.76
CA ALA A 275 -13.62 -1.68 -5.13
C ALA A 275 -14.88 -1.54 -5.98
N GLY A 276 -16.04 -2.02 -5.46
CA GLY A 276 -17.32 -1.88 -6.14
C GLY A 276 -17.75 -0.43 -6.34
N ALA A 277 -17.59 0.42 -5.32
CA ALA A 277 -17.92 1.84 -5.40
C ALA A 277 -17.07 2.57 -6.45
N SER A 278 -15.75 2.37 -6.44
CA SER A 278 -14.82 3.00 -7.39
C SER A 278 -15.07 2.51 -8.83
N THR A 279 -15.37 1.21 -9.01
CA THR A 279 -15.76 0.63 -10.31
C THR A 279 -17.04 1.26 -10.83
N PHE A 280 -18.08 1.34 -9.98
CA PHE A 280 -19.32 1.99 -10.34
C PHE A 280 -19.10 3.44 -10.78
N LEU A 281 -18.35 4.22 -10.00
CA LEU A 281 -18.08 5.62 -10.32
C LEU A 281 -17.27 5.77 -11.61
N GLY A 282 -16.33 4.88 -11.91
CA GLY A 282 -15.59 4.86 -13.17
C GLY A 282 -16.51 4.60 -14.38
N MET A 283 -17.33 3.56 -14.31
CA MET A 283 -18.27 3.21 -15.39
C MET A 283 -19.35 4.29 -15.58
N ALA A 284 -19.91 4.83 -14.50
CA ALA A 284 -20.85 5.93 -14.55
C ALA A 284 -20.21 7.22 -15.12
N GLY A 285 -18.96 7.47 -14.76
CA GLY A 285 -18.18 8.58 -15.31
C GLY A 285 -18.02 8.47 -16.81
N LYS A 286 -17.88 7.28 -17.38
CA LYS A 286 -17.80 7.09 -18.85
C LYS A 286 -19.10 7.50 -19.55
N LEU A 287 -20.25 7.27 -18.95
CA LEU A 287 -21.54 7.70 -19.51
C LEU A 287 -21.76 9.22 -19.38
N ILE A 288 -21.41 9.77 -18.22
CA ILE A 288 -21.71 11.18 -17.89
C ILE A 288 -20.70 12.13 -18.51
N LEU A 289 -19.44 11.75 -18.55
CA LEU A 289 -18.29 12.55 -19.00
C LEU A 289 -17.45 11.72 -20.00
N PRO A 290 -17.94 11.45 -21.23
CA PRO A 290 -17.31 10.49 -22.16
C PRO A 290 -15.93 10.96 -22.66
N ASP A 291 -15.68 12.29 -22.68
CA ASP A 291 -14.52 12.91 -23.32
C ASP A 291 -13.52 13.50 -22.31
N LEU A 292 -13.31 12.82 -21.18
CA LEU A 292 -12.27 13.27 -20.23
C LEU A 292 -10.87 13.17 -20.83
N ALA A 293 -10.10 14.24 -20.71
CA ALA A 293 -8.72 14.29 -21.15
C ALA A 293 -7.82 13.25 -20.45
N SER A 294 -8.14 12.89 -19.21
CA SER A 294 -7.46 11.85 -18.45
C SER A 294 -8.47 11.07 -17.59
N SER A 295 -8.49 9.75 -17.72
CA SER A 295 -9.33 8.88 -16.91
C SER A 295 -9.01 8.95 -15.41
N ASN A 296 -7.79 9.31 -15.03
CA ASN A 296 -7.41 9.51 -13.63
C ASN A 296 -8.23 10.61 -12.94
N ASN A 297 -8.81 11.51 -13.71
CA ASN A 297 -9.58 12.64 -13.21
C ASN A 297 -11.08 12.31 -13.01
N VAL A 298 -11.53 11.09 -13.33
CA VAL A 298 -12.96 10.75 -13.40
C VAL A 298 -13.73 11.06 -12.12
N ILE A 299 -13.23 10.65 -10.93
CA ILE A 299 -13.92 10.93 -9.66
C ILE A 299 -13.95 12.43 -9.39
N ALA A 300 -12.82 13.10 -9.52
CA ALA A 300 -12.75 14.54 -9.26
C ALA A 300 -13.63 15.33 -10.24
N ALA A 301 -13.65 14.96 -11.51
CA ALA A 301 -14.51 15.58 -12.53
C ALA A 301 -16.00 15.36 -12.23
N LEU A 302 -16.42 14.11 -11.91
CA LEU A 302 -17.78 13.85 -11.50
C LEU A 302 -18.20 14.70 -10.30
N VAL A 303 -17.32 14.84 -9.31
CA VAL A 303 -17.60 15.64 -8.12
C VAL A 303 -17.72 17.12 -8.47
N VAL A 304 -16.82 17.66 -9.29
CA VAL A 304 -16.84 19.07 -9.69
C VAL A 304 -18.06 19.42 -10.52
N GLU A 305 -18.46 18.53 -11.44
CA GLU A 305 -19.59 18.76 -12.34
C GLU A 305 -20.95 18.56 -11.67
N LEU A 306 -21.11 17.50 -10.90
CA LEU A 306 -22.44 17.02 -10.52
C LEU A 306 -22.86 17.39 -9.09
N PHE A 307 -21.90 17.71 -8.20
CA PHE A 307 -22.24 17.80 -6.79
C PHE A 307 -22.52 19.24 -6.36
N PRO A 308 -23.49 19.46 -5.48
CA PRO A 308 -23.72 20.78 -4.90
C PRO A 308 -22.54 21.17 -4.00
N HIS A 309 -22.38 22.50 -3.80
CA HIS A 309 -21.37 23.05 -2.92
C HIS A 309 -21.50 22.51 -1.48
N GLY A 310 -20.39 22.27 -0.83
CA GLY A 310 -20.30 21.62 0.46
C GLY A 310 -20.16 20.09 0.33
N LEU A 311 -21.01 19.43 -0.46
CA LEU A 311 -20.85 18.00 -0.73
C LEU A 311 -19.62 17.71 -1.61
N LYS A 312 -19.25 18.64 -2.53
CA LYS A 312 -17.98 18.56 -3.26
C LYS A 312 -16.81 18.43 -2.31
N GLY A 313 -16.70 19.34 -1.35
CA GLY A 313 -15.66 19.33 -0.34
C GLY A 313 -15.62 18.03 0.46
N LEU A 314 -16.78 17.52 0.89
CA LEU A 314 -16.86 16.26 1.66
C LEU A 314 -16.39 15.03 0.89
N VAL A 315 -16.77 14.88 -0.38
CA VAL A 315 -16.32 13.75 -1.19
C VAL A 315 -14.83 13.85 -1.48
N LEU A 316 -14.34 15.06 -1.78
CA LEU A 316 -12.92 15.28 -2.05
C LEU A 316 -12.03 15.01 -0.84
N ILE A 317 -12.44 15.40 0.37
CA ILE A 317 -11.69 15.01 1.57
C ILE A 317 -11.75 13.50 1.81
N GLY A 318 -12.79 12.80 1.38
CA GLY A 318 -12.81 11.33 1.39
C GLY A 318 -11.67 10.73 0.54
N VAL A 319 -11.50 11.21 -0.68
CA VAL A 319 -10.41 10.76 -1.57
C VAL A 319 -9.04 11.23 -1.07
N LEU A 320 -8.93 12.49 -0.60
CA LEU A 320 -7.71 13.01 0.02
C LEU A 320 -7.32 12.21 1.28
N SER A 321 -8.31 11.78 2.06
CA SER A 321 -8.10 10.91 3.22
C SER A 321 -7.43 9.58 2.84
N ALA A 322 -7.87 8.96 1.74
CA ALA A 322 -7.23 7.74 1.23
C ALA A 322 -5.78 7.97 0.81
N ILE A 323 -5.49 9.10 0.15
CA ILE A 323 -4.12 9.47 -0.25
C ILE A 323 -3.23 9.62 0.98
N MET A 324 -3.69 10.39 1.97
CA MET A 324 -2.89 10.73 3.15
C MET A 324 -2.65 9.51 4.04
N SER A 325 -3.67 8.70 4.32
CA SER A 325 -3.52 7.50 5.16
C SER A 325 -2.51 6.49 4.60
N THR A 326 -2.54 6.25 3.30
CA THR A 326 -1.58 5.34 2.67
C THR A 326 -0.17 5.94 2.60
N ALA A 327 -0.05 7.25 2.34
CA ALA A 327 1.24 7.93 2.36
C ALA A 327 1.87 7.90 3.76
N ASP A 328 1.08 8.16 4.82
CA ASP A 328 1.52 8.12 6.21
C ASP A 328 2.18 6.78 6.55
N ILE A 329 1.47 5.70 6.26
CA ILE A 329 1.91 4.35 6.57
C ILE A 329 3.13 3.96 5.73
N SER A 330 3.15 4.32 4.44
CA SER A 330 4.28 4.00 3.56
C SER A 330 5.56 4.69 4.03
N VAL A 331 5.49 5.98 4.34
CA VAL A 331 6.63 6.75 4.84
C VAL A 331 7.08 6.23 6.22
N LEU A 332 6.12 5.96 7.14
CA LEU A 332 6.43 5.46 8.48
C LEU A 332 7.09 4.07 8.42
N THR A 333 6.56 3.17 7.58
CA THR A 333 7.10 1.82 7.39
C THR A 333 8.51 1.86 6.80
N GLY A 334 8.74 2.66 5.75
CA GLY A 334 10.06 2.87 5.16
C GLY A 334 11.05 3.47 6.15
N SER A 335 10.60 4.45 6.95
CA SER A 335 11.43 5.08 7.97
C SER A 335 11.78 4.12 9.11
N ALA A 336 10.87 3.22 9.49
CA ALA A 336 11.13 2.19 10.50
C ALA A 336 12.24 1.24 10.07
N SER A 337 12.20 0.75 8.81
CA SER A 337 13.28 -0.08 8.26
C SER A 337 14.60 0.67 8.18
N LEU A 338 14.62 1.93 7.72
CA LEU A 338 15.85 2.74 7.73
C LEU A 338 16.40 2.95 9.14
N THR A 339 15.53 3.21 10.11
CA THR A 339 15.94 3.55 11.48
C THR A 339 16.36 2.30 12.26
N LYS A 340 15.56 1.25 12.25
CA LYS A 340 15.76 0.05 13.04
C LYS A 340 16.71 -0.93 12.38
N ASP A 341 16.42 -1.28 11.11
CA ASP A 341 17.13 -2.37 10.46
C ASP A 341 18.46 -1.93 9.85
N ILE A 342 18.60 -0.63 9.48
CA ILE A 342 19.84 -0.09 8.91
C ILE A 342 20.58 0.75 9.93
N TYR A 343 20.05 1.90 10.40
CA TYR A 343 20.81 2.82 11.25
C TYR A 343 21.17 2.21 12.61
N GLN A 344 20.16 1.74 13.38
CA GLN A 344 20.42 1.17 14.70
C GLN A 344 21.30 -0.07 14.59
N ARG A 345 21.10 -0.89 13.57
CA ARG A 345 21.81 -2.17 13.42
C ARG A 345 23.28 -2.00 13.07
N TYR A 346 23.60 -1.10 12.14
CA TYR A 346 24.97 -1.01 11.58
C TYR A 346 25.78 0.16 12.09
N PHE A 347 25.11 1.26 12.46
CA PHE A 347 25.81 2.50 12.82
C PHE A 347 25.78 2.79 14.32
N HIS A 348 24.68 2.44 15.00
CA HIS A 348 24.54 2.81 16.42
C HIS A 348 23.66 1.83 17.21
N PRO A 349 24.16 0.61 17.50
CA PRO A 349 23.38 -0.46 18.15
C PRO A 349 22.78 -0.04 19.51
N GLU A 350 23.47 0.80 20.25
CA GLU A 350 23.08 1.28 21.58
C GLU A 350 22.41 2.68 21.54
N ALA A 351 21.87 3.08 20.38
CA ALA A 351 21.20 4.36 20.25
C ALA A 351 20.03 4.48 21.22
N SER A 352 19.98 5.61 21.94
CA SER A 352 18.85 5.90 22.83
C SER A 352 17.54 6.04 22.03
N GLU A 353 16.39 5.78 22.68
CA GLU A 353 15.08 5.97 22.06
C GLU A 353 14.90 7.37 21.47
N LYS A 354 15.38 8.40 22.18
CA LYS A 354 15.35 9.78 21.70
C LYS A 354 16.15 9.97 20.41
N THR A 355 17.29 9.30 20.28
CA THR A 355 18.10 9.31 19.04
C THR A 355 17.38 8.59 17.92
N LEU A 356 16.80 7.41 18.18
CA LEU A 356 16.05 6.66 17.20
C LEU A 356 14.79 7.42 16.70
N MET A 357 14.11 8.15 17.57
CA MET A 357 13.00 9.01 17.14
C MET A 357 13.45 10.15 16.22
N ARG A 358 14.61 10.79 16.49
CA ARG A 358 15.16 11.83 15.61
C ARG A 358 15.61 11.27 14.25
N VAL A 359 16.25 10.11 14.27
CA VAL A 359 16.64 9.41 13.04
C VAL A 359 15.40 8.98 12.26
N GLY A 360 14.35 8.50 12.93
CA GLY A 360 13.07 8.16 12.32
C GLY A 360 12.42 9.34 11.58
N LEU A 361 12.46 10.53 12.20
CA LEU A 361 11.98 11.75 11.55
C LEU A 361 12.80 12.08 10.28
N ALA A 362 14.12 12.03 10.35
CA ALA A 362 14.99 12.27 9.20
C ALA A 362 14.80 11.20 8.10
N ALA A 363 14.62 9.95 8.50
CA ALA A 363 14.31 8.84 7.59
C ALA A 363 12.94 9.01 6.90
N SER A 364 11.93 9.51 7.62
CA SER A 364 10.62 9.83 7.04
C SER A 364 10.72 10.91 5.96
N LEU A 365 11.48 11.98 6.24
CA LEU A 365 11.77 13.02 5.24
C LEU A 365 12.50 12.44 4.03
N LEU A 366 13.49 11.59 4.25
CA LEU A 366 14.25 10.96 3.15
C LEU A 366 13.36 10.08 2.26
N VAL A 367 12.53 9.21 2.86
CA VAL A 367 11.58 8.36 2.11
C VAL A 367 10.61 9.22 1.31
N GLY A 368 10.06 10.28 1.92
CA GLY A 368 9.17 11.22 1.25
C GLY A 368 9.82 11.93 0.06
N VAL A 369 11.04 12.46 0.23
CA VAL A 369 11.78 13.12 -0.87
C VAL A 369 12.10 12.13 -1.99
N LEU A 370 12.58 10.92 -1.67
CA LEU A 370 12.86 9.89 -2.68
C LEU A 370 11.59 9.46 -3.42
N GLY A 371 10.46 9.35 -2.71
CA GLY A 371 9.15 9.11 -3.32
C GLY A 371 8.74 10.24 -4.26
N ALA A 372 8.95 11.50 -3.87
CA ALA A 372 8.66 12.65 -4.71
C ALA A 372 9.51 12.67 -5.99
N VAL A 373 10.81 12.38 -5.88
CA VAL A 373 11.69 12.29 -7.05
C VAL A 373 11.27 11.15 -7.98
N PHE A 374 10.98 9.97 -7.43
CA PHE A 374 10.59 8.80 -8.23
C PHE A 374 9.26 9.04 -8.98
N GLY A 375 8.25 9.56 -8.30
CA GLY A 375 6.95 9.85 -8.91
C GLY A 375 7.01 10.97 -9.96
N TRP A 376 7.89 11.98 -9.77
CA TRP A 376 8.10 13.02 -10.76
C TRP A 376 8.54 12.47 -12.13
N PHE A 377 9.43 11.49 -12.14
CA PHE A 377 9.92 10.89 -13.38
C PHE A 377 9.01 9.81 -13.95
N THR A 378 8.06 9.28 -13.18
CA THR A 378 7.22 8.17 -13.64
C THR A 378 5.80 8.61 -13.99
N GLN A 379 5.15 9.42 -13.18
CA GLN A 379 3.81 10.05 -13.33
C GLN A 379 2.64 9.10 -13.69
N ASP A 380 2.87 7.79 -13.73
CA ASP A 380 1.89 6.76 -14.03
C ASP A 380 1.69 5.88 -12.78
N ILE A 381 0.55 6.05 -12.14
CA ILE A 381 0.20 5.38 -10.88
C ILE A 381 0.28 3.85 -11.04
N MET A 382 -0.23 3.31 -12.17
CA MET A 382 -0.26 1.88 -12.40
C MET A 382 1.16 1.30 -12.51
N ASN A 383 2.00 1.91 -13.34
CA ASN A 383 3.38 1.46 -13.52
C ASN A 383 4.19 1.58 -12.24
N ILE A 384 3.97 2.65 -11.44
CA ILE A 384 4.61 2.79 -10.12
C ILE A 384 4.21 1.63 -9.21
N LEU A 385 2.92 1.29 -9.14
CA LEU A 385 2.45 0.25 -8.24
C LEU A 385 2.86 -1.15 -8.70
N LEU A 386 2.81 -1.44 -10.00
CA LEU A 386 3.25 -2.73 -10.53
C LEU A 386 4.72 -3.01 -10.21
N ILE A 387 5.62 -2.07 -10.47
CA ILE A 387 7.05 -2.24 -10.12
C ILE A 387 7.25 -2.33 -8.61
N THR A 388 6.51 -1.55 -7.84
CA THR A 388 6.56 -1.54 -6.37
C THR A 388 6.13 -2.90 -5.79
N PHE A 389 5.01 -3.45 -6.25
CA PHE A 389 4.54 -4.78 -5.86
C PHE A 389 5.55 -5.85 -6.27
N THR A 390 6.10 -5.77 -7.48
CA THR A 390 7.10 -6.73 -7.96
C THR A 390 8.36 -6.71 -7.10
N ILE A 391 8.93 -5.53 -6.80
CA ILE A 391 10.11 -5.41 -5.93
C ILE A 391 9.80 -5.95 -4.54
N ASN A 392 8.62 -5.65 -3.99
CA ASN A 392 8.24 -6.08 -2.65
C ASN A 392 8.01 -7.60 -2.55
N SER A 393 7.55 -8.24 -3.62
CA SER A 393 7.03 -9.60 -3.55
C SER A 393 7.89 -10.67 -4.22
N ALA A 394 8.41 -10.41 -5.42
CA ALA A 394 8.98 -11.45 -6.27
C ALA A 394 10.12 -12.25 -5.62
N GLY A 395 10.98 -11.58 -4.86
CA GLY A 395 12.12 -12.22 -4.19
C GLY A 395 11.85 -12.63 -2.75
N LEU A 396 10.92 -11.95 -2.07
CA LEU A 396 10.63 -12.16 -0.64
C LEU A 396 9.59 -13.24 -0.39
N PHE A 397 8.67 -13.49 -1.33
CA PHE A 397 7.50 -14.34 -1.10
C PHE A 397 7.87 -15.77 -0.71
N LEU A 398 8.67 -16.44 -1.55
CA LEU A 398 9.06 -17.83 -1.27
C LEU A 398 9.93 -17.96 -0.01
N PRO A 399 10.95 -17.12 0.22
CA PRO A 399 11.66 -17.12 1.50
C PRO A 399 10.73 -16.91 2.70
N THR A 400 9.73 -16.04 2.58
CA THR A 400 8.77 -15.79 3.66
C THR A 400 7.89 -17.01 3.93
N ILE A 401 7.28 -17.59 2.89
CA ILE A 401 6.50 -18.82 3.01
C ILE A 401 7.37 -19.97 3.53
N GLY A 402 8.58 -20.09 3.02
CA GLY A 402 9.54 -21.09 3.47
C GLY A 402 9.98 -20.90 4.92
N ALA A 403 10.11 -19.64 5.38
CA ALA A 403 10.39 -19.34 6.77
C ALA A 403 9.35 -19.95 7.71
N PHE A 404 8.07 -19.85 7.35
CA PHE A 404 6.97 -20.34 8.17
C PHE A 404 6.61 -21.81 7.92
N PHE A 405 6.75 -22.35 6.70
CA PHE A 405 6.14 -23.62 6.33
C PHE A 405 7.09 -24.67 5.74
N TRP A 406 8.34 -24.33 5.42
CA TRP A 406 9.28 -25.26 4.80
C TRP A 406 10.57 -25.41 5.61
N LYS A 407 10.71 -26.54 6.31
CA LYS A 407 11.87 -26.79 7.18
C LYS A 407 13.23 -26.77 6.45
N LYS A 408 13.28 -27.19 5.18
CA LYS A 408 14.52 -27.16 4.38
C LYS A 408 14.90 -25.78 3.86
N SER A 409 14.07 -24.76 4.07
CA SER A 409 14.40 -23.40 3.68
C SER A 409 15.71 -22.94 4.33
N CYS A 410 16.64 -22.43 3.52
CA CYS A 410 17.99 -22.06 3.95
C CYS A 410 18.32 -20.60 3.66
N SER A 411 19.27 -20.06 4.38
CA SER A 411 19.74 -18.69 4.28
C SER A 411 20.28 -18.34 2.88
N ALA A 412 21.08 -19.22 2.28
CA ALA A 412 21.66 -19.00 0.96
C ALA A 412 20.60 -18.90 -0.15
N GLY A 413 19.58 -19.79 -0.10
CA GLY A 413 18.46 -19.76 -1.06
C GLY A 413 17.60 -18.50 -0.89
N ALA A 414 17.32 -18.10 0.33
CA ALA A 414 16.56 -16.88 0.62
C ALA A 414 17.28 -15.63 0.10
N PHE A 415 18.57 -15.50 0.34
CA PHE A 415 19.37 -14.37 -0.14
C PHE A 415 19.44 -14.33 -1.69
N ALA A 416 19.69 -15.46 -2.33
CA ALA A 416 19.75 -15.54 -3.79
C ALA A 416 18.41 -15.16 -4.45
N SER A 417 17.29 -15.60 -3.86
CA SER A 417 15.94 -15.26 -4.30
C SER A 417 15.69 -13.73 -4.24
N MET A 418 15.93 -13.13 -3.08
CA MET A 418 15.69 -11.70 -2.87
C MET A 418 16.57 -10.83 -3.77
N LEU A 419 17.86 -11.15 -3.86
CA LEU A 419 18.83 -10.38 -4.66
C LEU A 419 18.50 -10.47 -6.14
N SER A 420 18.29 -11.68 -6.68
CA SER A 420 18.02 -11.88 -8.10
C SER A 420 16.72 -11.21 -8.53
N ALA A 421 15.64 -11.34 -7.76
CA ALA A 421 14.37 -10.72 -8.09
C ALA A 421 14.46 -9.19 -8.10
N THR A 422 15.13 -8.60 -7.12
CA THR A 422 15.28 -7.14 -7.04
C THR A 422 16.09 -6.62 -8.24
N ILE A 423 17.19 -7.28 -8.58
CA ILE A 423 18.01 -6.88 -9.74
C ILE A 423 17.20 -7.00 -11.04
N ILE A 424 16.50 -8.12 -11.25
CA ILE A 424 15.70 -8.35 -12.47
C ILE A 424 14.58 -7.32 -12.55
N ALA A 425 13.85 -7.04 -11.47
CA ALA A 425 12.78 -6.05 -11.46
C ALA A 425 13.29 -4.66 -11.87
N ILE A 426 14.43 -4.22 -11.32
CA ILE A 426 15.05 -2.94 -11.66
C ILE A 426 15.51 -2.92 -13.13
N VAL A 427 16.18 -3.98 -13.59
CA VAL A 427 16.64 -4.10 -14.99
C VAL A 427 15.45 -4.06 -15.95
N TRP A 428 14.36 -4.76 -15.64
CA TRP A 428 13.14 -4.74 -16.47
C TRP A 428 12.50 -3.36 -16.53
N PHE A 429 12.39 -2.69 -15.39
CA PHE A 429 11.83 -1.34 -15.31
C PHE A 429 12.63 -0.32 -16.12
N ILE A 430 13.97 -0.35 -15.98
CA ILE A 430 14.86 0.54 -16.73
C ILE A 430 14.84 0.14 -18.20
N GLY A 431 14.95 -1.16 -18.51
CA GLY A 431 14.96 -1.70 -19.86
C GLY A 431 13.71 -1.33 -20.65
N GLY A 432 12.53 -1.39 -20.02
CA GLY A 432 11.27 -0.97 -20.63
C GLY A 432 11.18 0.53 -20.96
N LYS A 433 11.98 1.36 -20.30
CA LYS A 433 12.06 2.82 -20.60
C LYS A 433 13.09 3.18 -21.65
N VAL A 434 14.20 2.43 -21.74
CA VAL A 434 15.34 2.82 -22.60
C VAL A 434 15.51 1.92 -23.83
N SER A 435 14.78 0.80 -23.90
CA SER A 435 14.93 -0.19 -24.97
C SER A 435 13.57 -0.60 -25.54
N ALA A 436 13.47 -0.70 -26.86
CA ALA A 436 12.30 -1.21 -27.57
C ALA A 436 12.33 -2.74 -27.77
N LEU A 437 13.18 -3.48 -27.04
CA LEU A 437 13.25 -4.93 -27.16
C LEU A 437 11.94 -5.58 -26.67
N PRO A 438 11.33 -6.51 -27.45
CA PRO A 438 10.09 -7.18 -27.09
C PRO A 438 10.14 -7.90 -25.73
N LEU A 439 11.33 -8.25 -25.26
CA LEU A 439 11.54 -8.88 -23.96
C LEU A 439 10.99 -8.03 -22.80
N PHE A 440 11.16 -6.73 -22.87
CA PHE A 440 10.70 -5.80 -21.80
C PHE A 440 9.20 -5.47 -21.87
N SER A 441 8.47 -5.98 -22.87
CA SER A 441 7.00 -5.90 -22.88
C SER A 441 6.32 -6.94 -21.97
N ILE A 442 7.06 -7.95 -21.53
CA ILE A 442 6.60 -8.92 -20.54
C ILE A 442 6.60 -8.24 -19.17
N ASP A 443 5.54 -8.43 -18.38
CA ASP A 443 5.49 -7.89 -17.02
C ASP A 443 6.68 -8.36 -16.18
N ALA A 444 7.32 -7.41 -15.48
CA ALA A 444 8.54 -7.64 -14.69
C ALA A 444 8.39 -8.73 -13.63
N LEU A 445 7.15 -8.98 -13.15
CA LEU A 445 6.87 -10.03 -12.18
C LEU A 445 7.32 -11.40 -12.66
N TRP A 446 7.00 -11.77 -13.92
CA TRP A 446 7.23 -13.10 -14.42
C TRP A 446 8.71 -13.49 -14.43
N PRO A 447 9.63 -12.72 -15.04
CA PRO A 447 11.05 -13.04 -14.99
C PRO A 447 11.62 -12.89 -13.57
N SER A 448 11.20 -11.90 -12.79
CA SER A 448 11.69 -11.70 -11.43
C SER A 448 11.32 -12.86 -10.52
N PHE A 449 10.04 -13.23 -10.48
CA PHE A 449 9.55 -14.32 -9.65
C PHE A 449 10.03 -15.69 -10.16
N GLY A 450 9.99 -15.92 -11.48
CA GLY A 450 10.42 -17.20 -12.07
C GLY A 450 11.87 -17.54 -11.75
N VAL A 451 12.79 -16.61 -11.97
CA VAL A 451 14.22 -16.82 -11.66
C VAL A 451 14.44 -16.96 -10.16
N SER A 452 13.84 -16.10 -9.35
CA SER A 452 13.98 -16.15 -7.89
C SER A 452 13.44 -17.44 -7.30
N ALA A 453 12.32 -17.95 -7.82
CA ALA A 453 11.71 -19.20 -7.39
C ALA A 453 12.61 -20.40 -7.68
N VAL A 454 13.16 -20.47 -8.91
CA VAL A 454 14.08 -21.55 -9.30
C VAL A 454 15.33 -21.52 -8.42
N LEU A 455 15.96 -20.36 -8.27
CA LEU A 455 17.15 -20.22 -7.42
C LEU A 455 16.87 -20.62 -5.97
N TYR A 456 15.76 -20.13 -5.39
CA TYR A 456 15.38 -20.46 -4.03
C TYR A 456 15.21 -21.97 -3.83
N VAL A 457 14.39 -22.61 -4.66
CA VAL A 457 14.07 -24.02 -4.52
C VAL A 457 15.31 -24.88 -4.74
N VAL A 458 16.05 -24.64 -5.83
CA VAL A 458 17.25 -25.42 -6.17
C VAL A 458 18.31 -25.32 -5.08
N ILE A 459 18.62 -24.09 -4.63
CA ILE A 459 19.62 -23.89 -3.59
C ILE A 459 19.18 -24.56 -2.29
N CYS A 460 17.92 -24.38 -1.85
CA CYS A 460 17.44 -25.01 -0.61
C CYS A 460 17.36 -26.53 -0.67
N LEU A 461 17.23 -27.14 -1.85
CA LEU A 461 17.26 -28.61 -2.01
C LEU A 461 18.68 -29.16 -1.97
N VAL A 462 19.67 -28.42 -2.50
CA VAL A 462 21.06 -28.85 -2.58
C VAL A 462 21.86 -28.48 -1.33
N HIS A 463 21.51 -27.35 -0.71
CA HIS A 463 22.21 -26.84 0.47
C HIS A 463 22.02 -27.76 1.69
N ARG A 464 23.12 -28.13 2.33
CA ARG A 464 23.09 -28.83 3.63
C ARG A 464 23.07 -27.80 4.72
N GLN A 465 21.96 -27.70 5.42
CA GLN A 465 21.80 -26.78 6.54
C GLN A 465 22.87 -27.07 7.61
N THR A 466 23.49 -25.99 8.12
CA THR A 466 24.39 -26.08 9.25
C THR A 466 23.61 -26.40 10.55
N PRO A 467 24.25 -26.93 11.60
CA PRO A 467 23.59 -27.10 12.89
C PRO A 467 22.96 -25.82 13.44
N GLU A 468 23.61 -24.68 13.24
CA GLU A 468 23.10 -23.36 13.63
C GLU A 468 21.83 -22.97 12.87
N GLU A 469 21.79 -23.19 11.54
CA GLU A 469 20.59 -22.97 10.73
C GLU A 469 19.42 -23.86 11.16
N GLN A 470 19.70 -25.11 11.54
CA GLN A 470 18.70 -26.05 12.03
C GLN A 470 18.13 -25.63 13.38
N GLU A 471 18.98 -25.28 14.35
CA GLU A 471 18.58 -24.78 15.67
C GLU A 471 17.73 -23.51 15.54
N GLN A 472 18.16 -22.57 14.70
CA GLN A 472 17.45 -21.34 14.44
C GLN A 472 16.06 -21.60 13.82
N ALA A 473 15.98 -22.55 12.87
CA ALA A 473 14.72 -22.98 12.28
C ALA A 473 13.78 -23.61 13.32
N GLU A 474 14.30 -24.50 14.16
CA GLU A 474 13.51 -25.15 15.22
C GLU A 474 12.96 -24.14 16.22
N ARG A 475 13.79 -23.19 16.66
CA ARG A 475 13.37 -22.10 17.53
C ARG A 475 12.27 -21.24 16.91
N PHE A 476 12.37 -20.92 15.61
CA PHE A 476 11.35 -20.17 14.90
C PHE A 476 10.05 -20.95 14.76
N TYR A 477 10.12 -22.26 14.47
CA TYR A 477 8.94 -23.12 14.38
C TYR A 477 8.27 -23.35 15.73
N ALA A 478 9.03 -23.40 16.82
CA ALA A 478 8.45 -23.51 18.16
C ALA A 478 7.67 -22.25 18.57
N ALA A 479 8.02 -21.09 18.01
CA ALA A 479 7.34 -19.82 18.23
C ALA A 479 6.07 -19.63 17.38
N ARG A 480 5.91 -20.39 16.31
CA ARG A 480 4.79 -20.28 15.36
C ARG A 480 3.50 -20.88 15.93
#